data_a6e52bc257287626e4eb2af9e053dccb
#
_entry.id   a6e52bc257287626e4eb2af9e053dccb
#
_cell.length_a   1.000
_cell.length_b   1.000
_cell.length_c   1.000
_cell.angle_alpha   90.00
_cell.angle_beta   90.00
_cell.angle_gamma   90.00
#
_symmetry.space_group_name_H-M   'P 1'
#
loop_
_entity.id
_entity.type
_entity.pdbx_description
1 polymer ?
#
loop_
_entity_poly.entity_id
_entity_poly.type
_entity_poly.pdbx_seq_one_letter_code
_entity_poly.pdbx_strand_id
1 'polypeptide(L)'
;VAAALRARGGALTTARGPWLVAGRSAGARVACRTALSVGADAVLCLSFPLHPPGKPESSRAQELEGALAGGLPVSVVQGERDPFGTPAEVLAAVSLPPTRMYAVPGTHTIPRGSASAVGAAITEVLRGIPG
;
A
#
# COMPACT_ATOMS: atom_id res chain seq x y z
N VAL A 1 2.54 9.97 -9.56
CA VAL A 1 3.81 9.76 -10.26
C VAL A 1 3.66 8.76 -11.39
N ALA A 2 3.07 7.59 -11.12
CA ALA A 2 2.91 6.57 -12.16
C ALA A 2 2.04 7.08 -13.32
N ALA A 3 0.94 7.77 -13.02
CA ALA A 3 0.09 8.34 -14.06
C ALA A 3 0.83 9.38 -14.88
N ALA A 4 1.62 10.25 -14.24
CA ALA A 4 2.39 11.25 -14.92
C ALA A 4 3.45 10.64 -15.85
N LEU A 5 4.10 9.57 -15.40
CA LEU A 5 5.09 8.88 -16.22
C LEU A 5 4.46 8.23 -17.45
N ARG A 6 3.31 7.61 -17.28
CA ARG A 6 2.60 7.01 -18.42
C ARG A 6 2.14 8.06 -19.42
N ALA A 7 1.69 9.21 -18.93
CA ALA A 7 1.20 10.28 -19.79
C ALA A 7 2.31 10.95 -20.61
N ARG A 8 3.55 10.82 -20.21
CA ARG A 8 4.66 11.51 -20.86
C ARG A 8 5.10 10.92 -22.18
N GLY A 9 4.58 9.79 -22.54
CA GLY A 9 4.80 9.37 -23.89
C GLY A 9 5.39 8.01 -24.08
N GLY A 10 5.67 7.73 -25.35
CA GLY A 10 5.98 6.42 -25.83
C GLY A 10 7.20 5.75 -25.22
N ALA A 11 8.22 6.53 -24.90
CA ALA A 11 9.44 5.96 -24.30
C ALA A 11 9.15 5.27 -22.97
N LEU A 12 8.26 5.84 -22.16
CA LEU A 12 7.87 5.25 -20.88
C LEU A 12 6.79 4.20 -21.05
N THR A 13 5.88 4.38 -22.00
CA THR A 13 4.83 3.39 -22.24
C THR A 13 5.37 2.11 -22.86
N THR A 14 6.54 2.16 -23.48
CA THR A 14 7.19 0.96 -24.00
C THR A 14 8.01 0.22 -22.96
N ALA A 15 8.20 0.81 -21.78
CA ALA A 15 8.92 0.13 -20.71
C ALA A 15 8.21 -1.18 -20.36
N ARG A 16 9.00 -2.22 -20.19
CA ARG A 16 8.49 -3.51 -19.79
C ARG A 16 8.66 -3.67 -18.29
N GLY A 17 7.75 -4.35 -17.70
CA GLY A 17 7.78 -4.58 -16.29
C GLY A 17 6.60 -3.93 -15.59
N PRO A 18 6.32 -4.39 -14.38
CA PRO A 18 5.15 -3.94 -13.63
C PRO A 18 5.30 -2.52 -13.08
N TRP A 19 4.17 -1.87 -12.92
CA TRP A 19 4.07 -0.57 -12.28
C TRP A 19 3.64 -0.74 -10.84
N LEU A 20 4.43 -0.20 -9.94
CA LEU A 20 4.11 -0.20 -8.52
C LEU A 20 3.81 1.22 -8.09
N VAL A 21 2.61 1.44 -7.54
CA VAL A 21 2.28 2.72 -6.91
C VAL A 21 2.49 2.56 -5.41
N ALA A 22 3.26 3.46 -4.83
CA ALA A 22 3.56 3.42 -3.41
C ALA A 22 3.24 4.77 -2.78
N GLY A 23 2.87 4.74 -1.51
CA GLY A 23 2.64 5.96 -0.77
C GLY A 23 2.80 5.74 0.72
N ARG A 24 3.09 6.82 1.43
CA ARG A 24 3.23 6.83 2.88
C ARG A 24 2.13 7.69 3.48
N SER A 25 1.49 7.20 4.54
CA SER A 25 0.44 7.93 5.26
C SER A 25 -0.68 8.38 4.31
N ALA A 26 -0.99 9.66 4.22
CA ALA A 26 -2.00 10.16 3.28
C ALA A 26 -1.70 9.73 1.84
N GLY A 27 -0.42 9.62 1.47
CA GLY A 27 -0.03 9.12 0.15
C GLY A 27 -0.43 7.66 -0.07
N ALA A 28 -0.46 6.84 0.97
CA ALA A 28 -0.94 5.47 0.86
C ALA A 28 -2.43 5.43 0.51
N ARG A 29 -3.22 6.33 1.10
CA ARG A 29 -4.64 6.46 0.77
C ARG A 29 -4.83 6.87 -0.70
N VAL A 30 -4.05 7.85 -1.14
CA VAL A 30 -4.09 8.30 -2.54
C VAL A 30 -3.71 7.16 -3.48
N ALA A 31 -2.65 6.41 -3.14
CA ALA A 31 -2.23 5.26 -3.95
C ALA A 31 -3.37 4.25 -4.10
N CYS A 32 -4.04 3.91 -3.01
CA CYS A 32 -5.16 2.97 -3.05
C CYS A 32 -6.32 3.48 -3.90
N ARG A 33 -6.64 4.77 -3.81
CA ARG A 33 -7.77 5.34 -4.55
C ARG A 33 -7.49 5.49 -6.04
N THR A 34 -6.22 5.64 -6.43
CA THR A 34 -5.89 5.97 -7.81
C THR A 34 -5.26 4.83 -8.59
N ALA A 35 -4.80 3.78 -7.91
CA ALA A 35 -4.04 2.71 -8.54
C ALA A 35 -4.72 2.11 -9.77
N LEU A 36 -6.00 1.80 -9.67
CA LEU A 36 -6.74 1.22 -10.80
C LEU A 36 -6.82 2.20 -11.97
N SER A 37 -7.14 3.46 -11.69
CA SER A 37 -7.32 4.45 -12.76
C SER A 37 -6.03 4.81 -13.47
N VAL A 38 -4.89 4.71 -12.81
CA VAL A 38 -3.60 4.99 -13.45
C VAL A 38 -2.97 3.73 -14.08
N GLY A 39 -3.66 2.60 -13.98
CA GLY A 39 -3.17 1.36 -14.57
C GLY A 39 -2.01 0.74 -13.81
N ALA A 40 -1.95 0.94 -12.50
CA ALA A 40 -0.92 0.30 -11.68
C ALA A 40 -1.17 -1.20 -11.60
N ASP A 41 -0.08 -1.95 -11.45
CA ASP A 41 -0.15 -3.40 -11.33
C ASP A 41 -0.12 -3.87 -9.88
N ALA A 42 0.32 -3.02 -8.97
CA ALA A 42 0.42 -3.34 -7.54
C ALA A 42 0.47 -2.07 -6.72
N VAL A 43 0.23 -2.19 -5.43
CA VAL A 43 0.26 -1.07 -4.48
C VAL A 43 1.11 -1.43 -3.27
N LEU A 44 1.93 -0.48 -2.83
CA LEU A 44 2.65 -0.58 -1.57
C LEU A 44 2.21 0.56 -0.66
N CYS A 45 1.68 0.21 0.50
CA CYS A 45 1.28 1.17 1.51
C CYS A 45 2.29 1.18 2.65
N LEU A 46 2.84 2.33 2.95
CA LEU A 46 3.70 2.53 4.11
C LEU A 46 2.91 3.36 5.12
N SER A 47 2.61 2.78 6.27
CA SER A 47 1.83 3.43 7.33
C SER A 47 0.46 3.89 6.84
N PHE A 48 -0.37 2.94 6.41
CA PHE A 48 -1.73 3.27 5.97
C PHE A 48 -2.53 3.85 7.15
N PRO A 49 -3.07 5.07 7.03
CA PRO A 49 -3.85 5.67 8.12
C PRO A 49 -5.28 5.15 8.09
N LEU A 50 -5.51 4.05 8.81
CA LEU A 50 -6.82 3.39 8.84
C LEU A 50 -7.90 4.30 9.45
N HIS A 51 -7.52 5.03 10.49
CA HIS A 51 -8.42 5.98 11.15
C HIS A 51 -7.58 7.05 11.85
N PRO A 52 -8.15 8.22 12.15
CA PRO A 52 -7.44 9.19 13.00
C PRO A 52 -7.18 8.59 14.39
N PRO A 53 -6.10 8.99 15.06
CA PRO A 53 -5.84 8.50 16.41
C PRO A 53 -7.02 8.76 17.34
N GLY A 54 -7.42 7.73 18.08
CA GLY A 54 -8.54 7.82 19.01
C GLY A 54 -9.93 7.88 18.38
N LYS A 55 -10.03 7.74 17.06
CA LYS A 55 -11.32 7.80 16.37
C LYS A 55 -11.49 6.61 15.41
N PRO A 56 -11.55 5.38 15.96
CA PRO A 56 -11.67 4.19 15.09
C PRO A 56 -12.96 4.16 14.28
N GLU A 57 -13.98 4.90 14.69
CA GLU A 57 -15.23 5.00 13.93
C GLU A 57 -15.07 5.78 12.62
N SER A 58 -14.02 6.60 12.50
CA SER A 58 -13.74 7.34 11.27
C SER A 58 -12.81 6.54 10.35
N SER A 59 -13.22 5.33 10.04
CA SER A 59 -12.38 4.37 9.30
C SER A 59 -12.29 4.74 7.81
N ARG A 60 -11.09 4.53 7.26
CA ARG A 60 -10.81 4.66 5.83
C ARG A 60 -10.53 3.30 5.18
N ALA A 61 -11.01 2.25 5.82
CA ALA A 61 -10.80 0.88 5.34
C ALA A 61 -11.27 0.69 3.90
N GLN A 62 -12.35 1.36 3.48
CA GLN A 62 -12.88 1.18 2.15
C GLN A 62 -11.92 1.62 1.05
N GLU A 63 -11.00 2.52 1.34
CA GLU A 63 -10.00 2.94 0.34
C GLU A 63 -9.01 1.82 0.04
N LEU A 64 -8.55 1.14 1.07
CA LEU A 64 -7.66 -0.01 0.92
C LEU A 64 -8.44 -1.20 0.35
N GLU A 65 -9.64 -1.45 0.87
CA GLU A 65 -10.48 -2.55 0.37
C GLU A 65 -10.81 -2.36 -1.11
N GLY A 66 -10.98 -1.13 -1.56
CA GLY A 66 -11.26 -0.85 -2.97
C GLY A 66 -10.13 -1.31 -3.90
N ALA A 67 -8.87 -1.09 -3.51
CA ALA A 67 -7.74 -1.58 -4.29
C ALA A 67 -7.70 -3.10 -4.31
N LEU A 68 -7.95 -3.73 -3.16
CA LEU A 68 -7.99 -5.19 -3.04
C LEU A 68 -9.12 -5.79 -3.86
N ALA A 69 -10.32 -5.21 -3.76
CA ALA A 69 -11.50 -5.67 -4.50
C ALA A 69 -11.31 -5.51 -6.02
N GLY A 70 -10.51 -4.55 -6.43
CA GLY A 70 -10.16 -4.36 -7.83
C GLY A 70 -9.16 -5.38 -8.36
N GLY A 71 -8.70 -6.30 -7.52
CA GLY A 71 -7.79 -7.37 -7.94
C GLY A 71 -6.32 -7.01 -7.86
N LEU A 72 -5.96 -5.85 -7.32
CA LEU A 72 -4.56 -5.46 -7.23
C LEU A 72 -3.88 -6.15 -6.05
N PRO A 73 -2.66 -6.70 -6.25
CA PRO A 73 -1.85 -7.09 -5.11
C PRO A 73 -1.45 -5.84 -4.32
N VAL A 74 -1.63 -5.90 -3.01
CA VAL A 74 -1.29 -4.81 -2.11
C VAL A 74 -0.47 -5.37 -0.96
N SER A 75 0.67 -4.73 -0.67
CA SER A 75 1.41 -4.97 0.57
C SER A 75 1.32 -3.75 1.46
N VAL A 76 1.27 -3.98 2.76
CA VAL A 76 1.22 -2.92 3.77
C VAL A 76 2.36 -3.12 4.75
N VAL A 77 3.15 -2.08 4.98
CA VAL A 77 4.16 -2.04 6.04
C VAL A 77 3.62 -1.10 7.12
N GLN A 78 3.44 -1.62 8.32
CA GLN A 78 2.72 -0.92 9.38
C GLN A 78 3.46 -1.02 10.71
N GLY A 79 3.58 0.08 11.42
CA GLY A 79 4.15 0.09 12.75
C GLY A 79 3.27 -0.64 13.75
N GLU A 80 3.89 -1.44 14.61
CA GLU A 80 3.15 -2.24 15.60
C GLU A 80 2.35 -1.40 16.58
N ARG A 81 2.76 -0.16 16.79
CA ARG A 81 2.10 0.78 17.70
C ARG A 81 1.59 2.01 16.97
N ASP A 82 1.22 1.85 15.72
CA ASP A 82 0.74 2.98 14.91
C ASP A 82 -0.63 3.44 15.45
N PRO A 83 -0.75 4.67 15.95
CA PRO A 83 -2.03 5.16 16.47
C PRO A 83 -3.08 5.40 15.38
N PHE A 84 -2.69 5.42 14.11
CA PHE A 84 -3.64 5.51 12.99
C PHE A 84 -4.15 4.14 12.57
N GLY A 85 -3.72 3.08 13.23
CA GLY A 85 -4.13 1.71 12.96
C GLY A 85 -2.95 0.76 13.10
N THR A 86 -3.08 -0.20 14.00
CA THR A 86 -2.06 -1.25 14.17
C THR A 86 -2.19 -2.28 13.05
N PRO A 87 -1.17 -3.12 12.81
CA PRO A 87 -1.31 -4.21 11.85
C PRO A 87 -2.54 -5.07 12.08
N ALA A 88 -2.84 -5.38 13.33
CA ALA A 88 -4.01 -6.19 13.66
C ALA A 88 -5.32 -5.49 13.29
N GLU A 89 -5.41 -4.18 13.55
CA GLU A 89 -6.59 -3.40 13.18
C GLU A 89 -6.79 -3.39 11.66
N VAL A 90 -5.72 -3.22 10.90
CA VAL A 90 -5.81 -3.23 9.44
C VAL A 90 -6.29 -4.58 8.95
N LEU A 91 -5.70 -5.67 9.45
CA LEU A 91 -6.08 -7.03 9.05
C LEU A 91 -7.53 -7.36 9.41
N ALA A 92 -8.02 -6.79 10.51
CA ALA A 92 -9.42 -7.00 10.91
C ALA A 92 -10.39 -6.21 10.02
N ALA A 93 -9.95 -5.11 9.43
CA ALA A 93 -10.82 -4.18 8.72
C ALA A 93 -10.92 -4.47 7.22
N VAL A 94 -9.93 -5.12 6.61
CA VAL A 94 -9.88 -5.32 5.16
C VAL A 94 -9.48 -6.76 4.83
N SER A 95 -9.66 -7.13 3.56
CA SER A 95 -9.40 -8.48 3.06
C SER A 95 -7.93 -8.68 2.65
N LEU A 96 -7.01 -8.04 3.34
CA LEU A 96 -5.59 -8.18 3.06
C LEU A 96 -5.09 -9.54 3.53
N PRO A 97 -4.41 -10.33 2.66
CA PRO A 97 -3.77 -11.56 3.12
C PRO A 97 -2.73 -11.26 4.19
N PRO A 98 -2.69 -12.03 5.29
CA PRO A 98 -1.70 -11.79 6.34
C PRO A 98 -0.25 -11.83 5.84
N THR A 99 0.03 -12.59 4.79
CA THR A 99 1.36 -12.67 4.18
C THR A 99 1.78 -11.36 3.51
N ARG A 100 0.87 -10.41 3.35
CA ARG A 100 1.16 -9.10 2.77
C ARG A 100 1.08 -7.97 3.79
N MET A 101 0.95 -8.31 5.05
CA MET A 101 1.09 -7.38 6.16
C MET A 101 2.48 -7.53 6.78
N TYR A 102 3.24 -6.46 6.80
CA TYR A 102 4.59 -6.43 7.35
C TYR A 102 4.61 -5.50 8.56
N ALA A 103 4.53 -6.10 9.74
CA ALA A 103 4.59 -5.37 11.00
C ALA A 103 6.04 -5.00 11.30
N VAL A 104 6.28 -3.74 11.63
CA VAL A 104 7.60 -3.26 11.99
C VAL A 104 7.54 -2.58 13.34
N PRO A 105 8.66 -2.47 14.07
CA PRO A 105 8.68 -1.71 15.31
C PRO A 105 8.31 -0.25 15.06
N GLY A 106 7.72 0.41 16.05
CA GLY A 106 7.46 1.83 15.98
C GLY A 106 6.01 2.19 15.81
N THR A 107 5.80 3.47 15.52
CA THR A 107 4.49 4.08 15.44
C THR A 107 4.14 4.37 13.97
N HIS A 108 3.66 5.58 13.69
CA HIS A 108 3.27 5.95 12.32
C HIS A 108 4.47 6.18 11.41
N THR A 109 5.64 6.42 11.96
CA THR A 109 6.88 6.58 11.22
C THR A 109 7.58 5.23 11.10
N ILE A 110 7.90 4.82 9.88
CA ILE A 110 8.63 3.58 9.64
C ILE A 110 10.10 3.80 10.03
N PRO A 111 10.66 3.02 10.95
CA PRO A 111 12.06 3.18 11.33
C PRO A 111 13.02 2.87 10.18
N ARG A 112 14.19 3.52 10.19
CA ARG A 112 15.21 3.28 9.16
C ARG A 112 15.66 1.82 9.06
N GLY A 113 15.68 1.12 10.20
CA GLY A 113 16.07 -0.28 10.23
C GLY A 113 15.06 -1.23 9.57
N SER A 114 13.96 -0.71 9.04
CA SER A 114 12.91 -1.53 8.45
C SER A 114 13.07 -1.71 6.93
N ALA A 115 14.22 -1.37 6.37
CA ALA A 115 14.45 -1.48 4.92
C ALA A 115 14.23 -2.90 4.40
N SER A 116 14.62 -3.92 5.16
CA SER A 116 14.43 -5.31 4.75
C SER A 116 12.94 -5.67 4.69
N ALA A 117 12.14 -5.16 5.62
CA ALA A 117 10.70 -5.40 5.59
C ALA A 117 10.05 -4.72 4.38
N VAL A 118 10.47 -3.50 4.05
CA VAL A 118 9.99 -2.81 2.86
C VAL A 118 10.36 -3.57 1.60
N GLY A 119 11.59 -4.04 1.50
CA GLY A 119 12.04 -4.85 0.37
C GLY A 119 11.24 -6.14 0.22
N ALA A 120 10.98 -6.82 1.33
CA ALA A 120 10.16 -8.03 1.31
C ALA A 120 8.72 -7.74 0.87
N ALA A 121 8.17 -6.63 1.31
CA ALA A 121 6.83 -6.21 0.92
C ALA A 121 6.74 -5.94 -0.58
N ILE A 122 7.74 -5.29 -1.14
CA ILE A 122 7.82 -5.05 -2.59
C ILE A 122 7.89 -6.37 -3.34
N THR A 123 8.78 -7.27 -2.91
CA THR A 123 8.94 -8.57 -3.55
C THR A 123 7.63 -9.35 -3.55
N GLU A 124 6.90 -9.30 -2.44
CA GLU A 124 5.65 -10.04 -2.32
C GLU A 124 4.57 -9.52 -3.27
N VAL A 125 4.41 -8.21 -3.40
CA VAL A 125 3.40 -7.68 -4.33
C VAL A 125 3.78 -7.96 -5.78
N LEU A 126 5.07 -7.92 -6.11
CA LEU A 126 5.51 -8.24 -7.47
C LEU A 126 5.18 -9.68 -7.84
N ARG A 127 5.27 -10.61 -6.90
CA ARG A 127 4.86 -12.00 -7.11
C ARG A 127 3.37 -12.14 -7.39
N GLY A 128 2.56 -11.25 -6.86
CA GLY A 128 1.11 -11.29 -7.05
C GLY A 128 0.64 -10.74 -8.39
N ILE A 129 1.53 -10.14 -9.17
CA ILE A 129 1.17 -9.57 -10.47
C ILE A 129 1.06 -10.69 -11.49
N PRO A 130 -0.07 -10.80 -12.21
CA PRO A 130 -0.24 -11.83 -13.24
C PRO A 130 0.85 -11.70 -14.31
N GLY A 131 1.39 -12.82 -14.72
CA GLY A 131 2.48 -12.89 -15.70
C GLY A 131 2.09 -12.69 -17.15
#